data_c0c965a73801843c4dd5f99e300152ec
#
_entry.id   c0c965a73801843c4dd5f99e300152ec
#
_cell.length_a   1.000
_cell.length_b   1.000
_cell.length_c   1.000
_cell.angle_alpha   90.00
_cell.angle_beta   90.00
_cell.angle_gamma   90.00
#
_symmetry.space_group_name_H-M   'P 1'
#
loop_
_entity.id
_entity.type
_entity.pdbx_description
1 polymer ?
#
loop_
_entity_poly.entity_id
_entity_poly.type
_entity_poly.pdbx_seq_one_letter_code
_entity_poly.pdbx_strand_id
1 'polypeptide(L)'
;MPLDFIPIPESKPSVLARLARASFCSAIDAADFPNWEKVLKDPSRHPKNWMRTQRQTWNDCQGQATANGVEKREGYVLKGKCKQRSDSYAYAACEYLDAGRVGANRGTSITSGIILQTEGIKKLGVKPGLPLEKDWKYERRTNTRKFIADAKAVDLQQSFISEQQAMPDFESTLIAMAAGGSGHIGIHWSGIRWKKTGRKREMIARGRSGGHAVEGVWAEWIDRQWKLNIWNSHGDSFFYIGEAMWNRLVDIQFRPFGGFLLMPDKAPERFDLATWKRRLKA
;
A
#
# COMPACT_ATOMS: atom_id res chain seq x y z
N MET A 1 15.33 12.23 13.05
CA MET A 1 15.71 12.31 11.62
C MET A 1 14.52 12.82 10.86
N PRO A 2 14.64 13.76 9.92
CA PRO A 2 13.54 14.17 9.09
C PRO A 2 13.13 12.98 8.22
N LEU A 3 11.86 12.64 8.28
CA LEU A 3 11.24 11.63 7.43
C LEU A 3 10.97 12.29 6.09
N ASP A 4 11.75 11.97 5.09
CA ASP A 4 11.66 12.60 3.78
C ASP A 4 10.84 11.72 2.83
N PHE A 5 9.55 11.97 2.81
CA PHE A 5 8.72 11.67 1.66
C PHE A 5 9.05 12.71 0.58
N ILE A 6 9.43 12.27 -0.61
CA ILE A 6 9.60 13.16 -1.75
C ILE A 6 8.22 13.36 -2.36
N PRO A 7 7.63 14.58 -2.30
CA PRO A 7 6.46 14.89 -3.11
C PRO A 7 6.78 14.57 -4.56
N ILE A 8 5.85 14.01 -5.30
CA ILE A 8 6.07 13.77 -6.75
C ILE A 8 6.31 15.13 -7.38
N PRO A 9 7.47 15.35 -8.03
CA PRO A 9 7.70 16.62 -8.70
C PRO A 9 6.63 16.79 -9.76
N GLU A 10 5.92 17.92 -9.75
CA GLU A 10 4.95 18.30 -10.80
C GLU A 10 5.55 18.27 -12.21
N SER A 11 6.88 18.23 -12.29
CA SER A 11 7.67 18.26 -13.51
C SER A 11 7.80 16.93 -14.27
N LYS A 12 7.11 15.84 -13.86
CA LYS A 12 7.12 14.59 -14.64
C LYS A 12 5.72 14.26 -15.23
N PRO A 13 5.29 14.99 -16.27
CA PRO A 13 3.99 14.79 -16.92
C PRO A 13 3.76 13.36 -17.42
N SER A 14 4.82 12.63 -17.78
CA SER A 14 4.74 11.26 -18.28
C SER A 14 4.32 10.24 -17.21
N VAL A 15 4.73 10.45 -15.94
CA VAL A 15 4.30 9.58 -14.82
C VAL A 15 2.86 9.89 -14.45
N LEU A 16 2.52 11.18 -14.38
CA LEU A 16 1.16 11.67 -14.15
C LEU A 16 0.20 11.17 -15.23
N ALA A 17 0.59 11.26 -16.50
CA ALA A 17 -0.22 10.77 -17.62
C ALA A 17 -0.38 9.24 -17.63
N ARG A 18 0.61 8.48 -17.17
CA ARG A 18 0.51 7.01 -17.05
C ARG A 18 -0.45 6.61 -15.92
N LEU A 19 -0.36 7.29 -14.79
CA LEU A 19 -1.27 7.05 -13.66
C LEU A 19 -2.70 7.49 -14.00
N ALA A 20 -2.87 8.63 -14.69
CA ALA A 20 -4.16 9.06 -15.18
C ALA A 20 -4.79 8.09 -16.20
N ARG A 21 -3.98 7.41 -17.02
CA ARG A 21 -4.48 6.35 -17.93
C ARG A 21 -4.82 5.04 -17.22
N ALA A 22 -4.16 4.74 -16.10
CA ALA A 22 -4.50 3.60 -15.25
C ALA A 22 -5.77 3.84 -14.41
N SER A 23 -6.23 5.07 -14.31
CA SER A 23 -7.24 5.51 -13.35
C SER A 23 -8.70 5.42 -13.82
N PHE A 24 -9.00 4.82 -14.95
CA PHE A 24 -10.39 4.75 -15.46
C PHE A 24 -10.98 3.34 -15.52
N CYS A 25 -10.57 2.45 -14.63
CA CYS A 25 -11.43 1.34 -14.30
C CYS A 25 -12.51 1.83 -13.33
N SER A 26 -13.76 1.46 -13.57
CA SER A 26 -14.91 1.85 -12.76
C SER A 26 -14.63 1.63 -11.27
N ALA A 27 -14.87 2.66 -10.46
CA ALA A 27 -14.92 2.52 -9.02
C ALA A 27 -15.70 1.26 -8.67
N ILE A 28 -15.19 0.48 -7.71
CA ILE A 28 -15.94 -0.69 -7.22
C ILE A 28 -17.19 -0.11 -6.56
N ASP A 29 -18.34 -0.34 -7.19
CA ASP A 29 -19.62 0.15 -6.70
C ASP A 29 -20.10 -0.70 -5.51
N ALA A 30 -20.82 -0.08 -4.57
CA ALA A 30 -21.54 -0.76 -3.52
C ALA A 30 -22.50 -1.84 -4.08
N ALA A 31 -23.06 -1.63 -5.27
CA ALA A 31 -23.86 -2.62 -5.99
C ALA A 31 -23.07 -3.89 -6.32
N ASP A 32 -21.75 -3.81 -6.56
CA ASP A 32 -20.89 -4.97 -6.80
C ASP A 32 -20.57 -5.76 -5.53
N PHE A 33 -20.68 -5.11 -4.36
CA PHE A 33 -20.35 -5.68 -3.04
C PHE A 33 -21.41 -5.35 -1.98
N PRO A 34 -22.66 -5.80 -2.13
CA PRO A 34 -23.76 -5.41 -1.24
C PRO A 34 -23.54 -5.82 0.23
N ASN A 35 -22.66 -6.76 0.50
CA ASN A 35 -22.33 -7.26 1.85
C ASN A 35 -20.98 -6.77 2.39
N TRP A 36 -20.39 -5.70 1.84
CA TRP A 36 -19.07 -5.23 2.22
C TRP A 36 -18.94 -4.93 3.72
N GLU A 37 -19.97 -4.38 4.35
CA GLU A 37 -19.97 -4.13 5.79
C GLU A 37 -19.88 -5.42 6.61
N LYS A 38 -20.61 -6.46 6.19
CA LYS A 38 -20.55 -7.77 6.87
C LYS A 38 -19.14 -8.36 6.79
N VAL A 39 -18.48 -8.19 5.63
CA VAL A 39 -17.09 -8.62 5.44
C VAL A 39 -16.14 -7.88 6.39
N LEU A 40 -16.26 -6.55 6.49
CA LEU A 40 -15.41 -5.75 7.38
C LEU A 40 -15.68 -6.01 8.87
N LYS A 41 -16.91 -6.40 9.22
CA LYS A 41 -17.27 -6.77 10.60
C LYS A 41 -16.82 -8.17 11.00
N ASP A 42 -16.36 -8.99 10.06
CA ASP A 42 -15.86 -10.34 10.35
C ASP A 42 -14.41 -10.29 10.89
N PRO A 43 -14.19 -10.57 12.19
CA PRO A 43 -12.88 -10.47 12.81
C PRO A 43 -11.90 -11.52 12.30
N SER A 44 -12.38 -12.62 11.71
CA SER A 44 -11.52 -13.68 11.15
C SER A 44 -10.79 -13.20 9.88
N ARG A 45 -11.32 -12.21 9.20
CA ARG A 45 -10.78 -11.61 7.97
C ARG A 45 -9.87 -10.41 8.23
N HIS A 46 -9.67 -10.02 9.48
CA HIS A 46 -8.83 -8.87 9.80
C HIS A 46 -7.35 -9.16 9.55
N PRO A 47 -6.61 -8.31 8.81
CA PRO A 47 -5.20 -8.53 8.46
C PRO A 47 -4.25 -8.74 9.65
N LYS A 48 -4.59 -8.22 10.84
CA LYS A 48 -3.81 -8.49 12.07
C LYS A 48 -3.61 -9.99 12.37
N ASN A 49 -4.44 -10.85 11.77
CA ASN A 49 -4.37 -12.30 11.99
C ASN A 49 -3.21 -12.95 11.22
N TRP A 50 -2.67 -12.27 10.18
CA TRP A 50 -1.60 -12.83 9.34
C TRP A 50 -0.48 -11.87 9.00
N MET A 51 -0.69 -10.55 9.04
CA MET A 51 0.37 -9.57 8.83
C MET A 51 1.25 -9.45 10.06
N ARG A 52 2.55 -9.25 9.83
CA ARG A 52 3.51 -9.04 10.91
C ARG A 52 3.84 -7.56 11.03
N THR A 53 3.99 -7.10 12.27
CA THR A 53 4.53 -5.77 12.55
C THR A 53 5.99 -5.72 12.15
N GLN A 54 6.33 -4.78 11.30
CA GLN A 54 7.70 -4.45 10.95
C GLN A 54 8.05 -3.09 11.55
N ARG A 55 9.31 -2.88 11.87
CA ARG A 55 9.81 -1.60 12.37
C ARG A 55 10.90 -1.09 11.45
N GLN A 56 10.63 0.05 10.83
CA GLN A 56 11.65 0.67 9.99
C GLN A 56 12.84 1.16 10.82
N THR A 57 14.03 1.01 10.26
CA THR A 57 15.30 1.43 10.86
C THR A 57 15.99 2.54 10.08
N TRP A 58 15.54 2.79 8.85
CA TRP A 58 15.95 3.91 7.98
C TRP A 58 14.75 4.50 7.25
N ASN A 59 14.92 5.33 6.22
CA ASN A 59 13.84 6.01 5.51
C ASN A 59 13.11 5.08 4.51
N ASP A 60 12.79 3.87 4.88
CA ASP A 60 12.21 2.81 4.06
C ASP A 60 10.69 2.65 4.22
N CYS A 61 9.99 3.65 4.75
CA CYS A 61 8.55 3.58 4.97
C CYS A 61 7.77 3.20 3.70
N GLN A 62 8.22 3.67 2.53
CA GLN A 62 7.65 3.30 1.24
C GLN A 62 7.83 1.81 0.92
N GLY A 63 8.99 1.24 1.17
CA GLY A 63 9.26 -0.18 1.01
C GLY A 63 8.37 -1.03 1.92
N GLN A 64 8.26 -0.60 3.19
CA GLN A 64 7.40 -1.24 4.18
C GLN A 64 5.91 -1.18 3.79
N ALA A 65 5.42 -0.01 3.37
CA ALA A 65 4.04 0.12 2.91
C ALA A 65 3.77 -0.77 1.68
N THR A 66 4.71 -0.80 0.72
CA THR A 66 4.61 -1.65 -0.47
C THR A 66 4.56 -3.14 -0.11
N ALA A 67 5.44 -3.62 0.76
CA ALA A 67 5.47 -5.00 1.22
C ALA A 67 4.17 -5.37 1.97
N ASN A 68 3.73 -4.50 2.88
CA ASN A 68 2.50 -4.69 3.65
C ASN A 68 1.26 -4.77 2.76
N GLY A 69 1.18 -3.97 1.70
CA GLY A 69 0.09 -4.04 0.73
C GLY A 69 0.05 -5.38 0.00
N VAL A 70 1.21 -5.91 -0.40
CA VAL A 70 1.31 -7.26 -1.01
C VAL A 70 0.88 -8.34 -0.02
N GLU A 71 1.40 -8.31 1.21
CA GLU A 71 1.07 -9.27 2.25
C GLU A 71 -0.42 -9.26 2.61
N LYS A 72 -1.03 -8.08 2.68
CA LYS A 72 -2.46 -7.96 2.92
C LYS A 72 -3.28 -8.65 1.84
N ARG A 73 -2.97 -8.40 0.57
CA ARG A 73 -3.68 -8.99 -0.56
C ARG A 73 -3.45 -10.49 -0.66
N GLU A 74 -2.21 -10.93 -0.49
CA GLU A 74 -1.86 -12.36 -0.45
C GLU A 74 -2.62 -13.08 0.67
N GLY A 75 -2.59 -12.54 1.89
CA GLY A 75 -3.27 -13.13 3.03
C GLY A 75 -4.78 -13.17 2.85
N TYR A 76 -5.36 -12.16 2.20
CA TYR A 76 -6.78 -12.16 1.89
C TYR A 76 -7.14 -13.27 0.88
N VAL A 77 -6.40 -13.38 -0.23
CA VAL A 77 -6.62 -14.39 -1.26
C VAL A 77 -6.36 -15.80 -0.74
N LEU A 78 -5.28 -15.98 0.02
CA LEU A 78 -4.85 -17.28 0.53
C LEU A 78 -5.39 -17.61 1.93
N LYS A 79 -6.44 -16.90 2.39
CA LYS A 79 -7.11 -17.12 3.68
C LYS A 79 -6.13 -17.12 4.87
N GLY A 80 -5.36 -16.07 4.99
CA GLY A 80 -4.40 -15.86 6.08
C GLY A 80 -3.04 -16.52 5.88
N LYS A 81 -2.78 -17.14 4.76
CA LYS A 81 -1.48 -17.77 4.43
C LYS A 81 -0.59 -16.83 3.62
N CYS A 82 -0.20 -15.70 4.18
CA CYS A 82 0.78 -14.84 3.51
C CYS A 82 2.21 -15.20 3.91
N LYS A 83 3.14 -14.87 3.02
CA LYS A 83 4.58 -14.95 3.26
C LYS A 83 5.13 -13.54 3.38
N GLN A 84 6.07 -13.34 4.30
CA GLN A 84 6.69 -12.05 4.49
C GLN A 84 7.49 -11.64 3.25
N ARG A 85 7.20 -10.44 2.74
CA ARG A 85 7.84 -9.84 1.56
C ARG A 85 8.98 -8.94 1.99
N SER A 86 9.99 -8.84 1.14
CA SER A 86 11.12 -7.98 1.44
C SER A 86 10.77 -6.50 1.20
N ASP A 87 10.67 -5.76 2.29
CA ASP A 87 10.53 -4.31 2.31
C ASP A 87 11.82 -3.61 1.88
N SER A 88 12.99 -4.14 2.24
CA SER A 88 14.27 -3.57 1.83
C SER A 88 14.53 -3.71 0.32
N TYR A 89 14.04 -4.80 -0.32
CA TYR A 89 14.02 -4.87 -1.78
C TYR A 89 13.08 -3.81 -2.35
N ALA A 90 11.86 -3.73 -1.84
CA ALA A 90 10.88 -2.76 -2.32
C ALA A 90 11.42 -1.34 -2.23
N TYR A 91 12.07 -0.98 -1.11
CA TYR A 91 12.68 0.32 -0.93
C TYR A 91 13.82 0.58 -1.92
N ALA A 92 14.79 -0.34 -2.05
CA ALA A 92 15.91 -0.18 -2.99
C ALA A 92 15.43 -0.09 -4.45
N ALA A 93 14.43 -0.88 -4.82
CA ALA A 93 13.81 -0.82 -6.14
C ALA A 93 13.12 0.53 -6.39
N CYS A 94 12.42 1.08 -5.39
CA CYS A 94 11.81 2.41 -5.46
C CYS A 94 12.87 3.51 -5.57
N GLU A 95 13.98 3.45 -4.80
CA GLU A 95 15.11 4.38 -4.97
C GLU A 95 15.65 4.34 -6.41
N TYR A 96 15.79 3.13 -6.97
CA TYR A 96 16.27 2.98 -8.34
C TYR A 96 15.27 3.52 -9.37
N LEU A 97 13.98 3.28 -9.18
CA LEU A 97 12.92 3.83 -10.07
C LEU A 97 12.90 5.37 -10.04
N ASP A 98 13.07 5.97 -8.87
CA ASP A 98 13.04 7.42 -8.69
C ASP A 98 14.31 8.12 -9.21
N ALA A 99 15.49 7.54 -8.94
CA ALA A 99 16.77 8.23 -9.13
C ALA A 99 17.79 7.49 -10.01
N GLY A 100 17.50 6.27 -10.47
CA GLY A 100 18.43 5.43 -11.23
C GLY A 100 19.59 4.88 -10.39
N ARG A 101 19.53 5.02 -9.07
CA ARG A 101 20.56 4.54 -8.11
C ARG A 101 19.92 4.20 -6.77
N VAL A 102 20.62 3.37 -5.98
CA VAL A 102 20.24 3.04 -4.61
C VAL A 102 21.17 3.67 -3.59
N GLY A 103 20.75 3.72 -2.33
CA GLY A 103 21.59 4.11 -1.18
C GLY A 103 21.53 5.57 -0.81
N ALA A 104 20.66 6.37 -1.43
CA ALA A 104 20.49 7.78 -1.09
C ALA A 104 19.85 8.01 0.28
N ASN A 105 19.02 7.06 0.74
CA ASN A 105 18.28 7.12 2.01
C ASN A 105 17.47 8.42 2.19
N ARG A 106 16.84 8.88 1.11
CA ARG A 106 16.07 10.14 1.06
C ARG A 106 14.57 9.96 1.03
N GLY A 107 14.10 8.73 1.26
CA GLY A 107 12.74 8.34 0.98
C GLY A 107 12.52 8.12 -0.52
N THR A 108 11.33 7.65 -0.87
CA THR A 108 10.93 7.35 -2.26
C THR A 108 9.49 7.75 -2.50
N SER A 109 9.09 7.86 -3.76
CA SER A 109 7.71 8.24 -4.10
C SER A 109 6.75 7.07 -3.93
N ILE A 110 5.51 7.37 -3.57
CA ILE A 110 4.42 6.38 -3.55
C ILE A 110 4.23 5.73 -4.91
N THR A 111 4.36 6.52 -5.97
CA THR A 111 4.27 6.08 -7.35
C THR A 111 5.24 4.96 -7.67
N SER A 112 6.47 5.03 -7.16
CA SER A 112 7.48 4.00 -7.42
C SER A 112 7.11 2.66 -6.81
N GLY A 113 6.49 2.65 -5.63
CA GLY A 113 5.96 1.42 -5.03
C GLY A 113 4.84 0.80 -5.85
N ILE A 114 4.00 1.62 -6.45
CA ILE A 114 2.93 1.17 -7.35
C ILE A 114 3.53 0.61 -8.64
N ILE A 115 4.43 1.35 -9.29
CA ILE A 115 5.10 0.92 -10.52
C ILE A 115 5.84 -0.40 -10.30
N LEU A 116 6.54 -0.55 -9.18
CA LEU A 116 7.25 -1.78 -8.85
C LEU A 116 6.32 -2.99 -8.85
N GLN A 117 5.12 -2.83 -8.33
CA GLN A 117 4.15 -3.91 -8.22
C GLN A 117 3.40 -4.20 -9.53
N THR A 118 3.22 -3.20 -10.40
CA THR A 118 2.44 -3.34 -11.64
C THR A 118 3.29 -3.49 -12.89
N GLU A 119 4.46 -2.90 -12.91
CA GLU A 119 5.32 -2.85 -14.10
C GLU A 119 6.73 -3.44 -13.85
N GLY A 120 7.13 -3.56 -12.58
CA GLY A 120 8.50 -3.92 -12.22
C GLY A 120 9.53 -2.84 -12.55
N ILE A 121 10.75 -3.24 -12.82
CA ILE A 121 11.83 -2.31 -13.23
C ILE A 121 12.13 -2.56 -14.72
N LYS A 122 11.29 -2.04 -15.61
CA LYS A 122 11.36 -2.29 -17.07
C LYS A 122 12.76 -2.06 -17.67
N LYS A 123 13.46 -1.00 -17.25
CA LYS A 123 14.82 -0.69 -17.74
C LYS A 123 15.83 -1.81 -17.44
N LEU A 124 15.56 -2.64 -16.45
CA LEU A 124 16.42 -3.77 -16.06
C LEU A 124 15.89 -5.11 -16.58
N GLY A 125 14.71 -5.15 -17.17
CA GLY A 125 14.01 -6.39 -17.50
C GLY A 125 13.50 -7.16 -16.27
N VAL A 126 13.39 -6.48 -15.12
CA VAL A 126 12.90 -7.07 -13.85
C VAL A 126 11.37 -7.02 -13.84
N LYS A 127 10.74 -8.18 -13.68
CA LYS A 127 9.29 -8.34 -13.65
C LYS A 127 8.64 -7.68 -12.42
N PRO A 128 7.32 -7.40 -12.47
CA PRO A 128 6.57 -6.99 -11.28
C PRO A 128 6.62 -8.03 -10.17
N GLY A 129 6.69 -7.58 -8.93
CA GLY A 129 6.66 -8.46 -7.77
C GLY A 129 7.70 -8.11 -6.71
N LEU A 130 7.62 -8.82 -5.59
CA LEU A 130 8.56 -8.69 -4.48
C LEU A 130 9.12 -10.07 -4.11
N PRO A 131 10.42 -10.18 -3.80
CA PRO A 131 10.98 -11.42 -3.28
C PRO A 131 10.48 -11.65 -1.85
N LEU A 132 10.61 -12.87 -1.37
CA LEU A 132 10.42 -13.18 0.04
C LEU A 132 11.55 -12.55 0.87
N GLU A 133 11.26 -12.17 2.11
CA GLU A 133 12.27 -11.61 3.01
C GLU A 133 13.44 -12.58 3.25
N LYS A 134 13.19 -13.89 3.29
CA LYS A 134 14.25 -14.91 3.43
C LYS A 134 15.22 -14.93 2.23
N ASP A 135 14.76 -14.53 1.04
CA ASP A 135 15.54 -14.53 -0.21
C ASP A 135 16.22 -13.17 -0.46
N TRP A 136 15.78 -12.14 0.24
CA TRP A 136 16.36 -10.81 0.24
C TRP A 136 16.33 -10.20 1.65
N LYS A 137 17.40 -10.38 2.37
CA LYS A 137 17.52 -9.96 3.78
C LYS A 137 17.31 -8.46 3.97
N TYR A 138 16.75 -8.10 5.12
CA TYR A 138 16.54 -6.73 5.53
C TYR A 138 17.88 -6.01 5.74
N GLU A 139 18.37 -5.38 4.69
CA GLU A 139 19.59 -4.58 4.72
C GLU A 139 19.52 -3.41 3.74
N ARG A 140 20.14 -2.32 4.07
CA ARG A 140 20.22 -1.17 3.19
C ARG A 140 21.19 -1.43 2.03
N ARG A 141 20.70 -1.31 0.81
CA ARG A 141 21.53 -1.40 -0.39
C ARG A 141 22.16 -0.05 -0.71
N THR A 142 23.47 -0.01 -0.89
CA THR A 142 24.22 1.21 -1.22
C THR A 142 24.98 1.13 -2.54
N ASN A 143 25.18 -0.07 -3.07
CA ASN A 143 25.88 -0.30 -4.33
C ASN A 143 24.87 -0.60 -5.46
N THR A 144 24.71 0.36 -6.36
CA THR A 144 23.75 0.26 -7.47
C THR A 144 24.07 -0.90 -8.43
N ARG A 145 25.34 -1.17 -8.75
CA ARG A 145 25.71 -2.28 -9.66
C ARG A 145 25.34 -3.62 -9.03
N LYS A 146 25.66 -3.79 -7.75
CA LYS A 146 25.30 -4.99 -7.00
C LYS A 146 23.79 -5.14 -6.91
N PHE A 147 23.06 -4.08 -6.60
CA PHE A 147 21.59 -4.10 -6.59
C PHE A 147 21.02 -4.57 -7.92
N ILE A 148 21.51 -4.05 -9.06
CA ILE A 148 21.05 -4.45 -10.38
C ILE A 148 21.27 -5.94 -10.64
N ALA A 149 22.44 -6.45 -10.29
CA ALA A 149 22.75 -7.88 -10.46
C ALA A 149 21.83 -8.76 -9.58
N ASP A 150 21.72 -8.42 -8.30
CA ASP A 150 20.91 -9.16 -7.34
C ASP A 150 19.39 -9.11 -7.73
N ALA A 151 18.89 -7.95 -8.16
CA ALA A 151 17.50 -7.76 -8.56
C ALA A 151 17.10 -8.56 -9.81
N LYS A 152 18.07 -8.82 -10.72
CA LYS A 152 17.86 -9.67 -11.89
C LYS A 152 17.90 -11.17 -11.56
N ALA A 153 18.60 -11.52 -10.50
CA ALA A 153 18.83 -12.92 -10.11
C ALA A 153 17.82 -13.44 -9.09
N VAL A 154 17.20 -12.53 -8.30
CA VAL A 154 16.28 -12.94 -7.23
C VAL A 154 14.95 -13.46 -7.80
N ASP A 155 14.40 -14.47 -7.17
CA ASP A 155 13.06 -14.97 -7.50
C ASP A 155 11.98 -14.02 -6.96
N LEU A 156 11.28 -13.39 -7.89
CA LEU A 156 10.20 -12.45 -7.58
C LEU A 156 8.86 -13.17 -7.51
N GLN A 157 8.29 -13.15 -6.34
CA GLN A 157 6.94 -13.67 -6.15
C GLN A 157 5.90 -12.67 -6.68
N GLN A 158 4.83 -13.17 -7.24
CA GLN A 158 3.71 -12.36 -7.73
C GLN A 158 3.17 -11.42 -6.64
N SER A 159 2.83 -10.18 -7.01
CA SER A 159 2.35 -9.17 -6.07
C SER A 159 0.84 -9.13 -5.89
N PHE A 160 0.09 -9.99 -6.58
CA PHE A 160 -1.38 -10.06 -6.50
C PHE A 160 -2.05 -8.72 -6.81
N ILE A 161 -1.58 -8.03 -7.85
CA ILE A 161 -2.17 -6.80 -8.37
C ILE A 161 -2.64 -7.05 -9.79
N SER A 162 -3.94 -6.79 -10.05
CA SER A 162 -4.45 -6.67 -11.41
C SER A 162 -4.62 -5.22 -11.84
N GLU A 163 -5.01 -4.38 -10.90
CA GLU A 163 -5.42 -3.01 -11.18
C GLU A 163 -5.02 -2.07 -10.05
N GLN A 164 -4.76 -0.83 -10.42
CA GLN A 164 -4.64 0.29 -9.49
C GLN A 164 -5.76 1.28 -9.81
N GLN A 165 -6.43 1.75 -8.76
CA GLN A 165 -7.50 2.72 -8.89
C GLN A 165 -7.31 3.85 -7.90
N ALA A 166 -7.57 5.08 -8.35
CA ALA A 166 -7.76 6.18 -7.42
C ALA A 166 -9.06 5.95 -6.64
N MET A 167 -9.02 6.17 -5.33
CA MET A 167 -10.23 6.10 -4.51
C MET A 167 -10.97 7.44 -4.63
N PRO A 168 -12.18 7.46 -5.23
CA PRO A 168 -12.93 8.69 -5.42
C PRO A 168 -13.47 9.24 -4.10
N ASP A 169 -13.81 8.37 -3.16
CA ASP A 169 -14.40 8.70 -1.88
C ASP A 169 -14.07 7.67 -0.79
N PHE A 170 -14.49 7.95 0.43
CA PHE A 170 -14.22 7.10 1.58
C PHE A 170 -14.96 5.77 1.52
N GLU A 171 -16.19 5.74 1.05
CA GLU A 171 -16.99 4.51 0.94
C GLU A 171 -16.38 3.55 -0.07
N SER A 172 -16.00 4.03 -1.25
CA SER A 172 -15.27 3.24 -2.25
C SER A 172 -13.99 2.62 -1.67
N THR A 173 -13.31 3.34 -0.78
CA THR A 173 -12.14 2.83 -0.06
C THR A 173 -12.52 1.67 0.86
N LEU A 174 -13.63 1.78 1.60
CA LEU A 174 -14.11 0.72 2.50
C LEU A 174 -14.49 -0.54 1.72
N ILE A 175 -15.23 -0.36 0.63
CA ILE A 175 -15.63 -1.45 -0.27
C ILE A 175 -14.39 -2.17 -0.81
N ALA A 176 -13.41 -1.41 -1.23
CA ALA A 176 -12.16 -1.92 -1.73
C ALA A 176 -11.37 -2.70 -0.67
N MET A 177 -11.34 -2.24 0.58
CA MET A 177 -10.73 -3.00 1.69
C MET A 177 -11.47 -4.31 1.93
N ALA A 178 -12.80 -4.30 1.90
CA ALA A 178 -13.65 -5.49 2.00
C ALA A 178 -13.39 -6.47 0.86
N ALA A 179 -13.15 -5.95 -0.33
CA ALA A 179 -12.85 -6.71 -1.53
C ALA A 179 -11.42 -7.30 -1.56
N GLY A 180 -10.61 -7.07 -0.53
CA GLY A 180 -9.25 -7.61 -0.43
C GLY A 180 -8.16 -6.67 -0.93
N GLY A 181 -8.51 -5.49 -1.44
CA GLY A 181 -7.57 -4.45 -1.84
C GLY A 181 -6.83 -3.83 -0.66
N SER A 182 -5.84 -3.03 -0.95
CA SER A 182 -5.09 -2.23 0.02
C SER A 182 -4.88 -0.81 -0.52
N GLY A 183 -4.67 0.15 0.37
CA GLY A 183 -4.52 1.56 0.00
C GLY A 183 -3.15 2.10 0.35
N HIS A 184 -2.40 2.53 -0.64
CA HIS A 184 -1.08 3.12 -0.49
C HIS A 184 -1.22 4.63 -0.26
N ILE A 185 -0.82 5.12 0.91
CA ILE A 185 -1.13 6.48 1.36
C ILE A 185 0.15 7.18 1.81
N GLY A 186 0.36 8.39 1.33
CA GLY A 186 1.37 9.29 1.89
C GLY A 186 0.76 10.27 2.88
N ILE A 187 1.45 10.55 3.95
CA ILE A 187 1.02 11.49 4.97
C ILE A 187 2.18 12.37 5.43
N HIS A 188 1.89 13.58 5.89
CA HIS A 188 2.85 14.34 6.70
C HIS A 188 2.83 13.84 8.12
N TRP A 189 3.96 13.30 8.60
CA TRP A 189 4.04 12.61 9.88
C TRP A 189 4.27 13.55 11.06
N SER A 190 5.15 14.52 10.91
CA SER A 190 5.55 15.39 11.99
C SER A 190 4.44 16.38 12.36
N GLY A 191 4.06 16.40 13.63
CA GLY A 191 3.03 17.30 14.15
C GLY A 191 1.59 16.81 13.96
N ILE A 192 1.39 15.50 13.68
CA ILE A 192 0.07 14.88 13.67
C ILE A 192 -0.60 15.10 15.04
N ARG A 193 -1.87 15.47 15.02
CA ARG A 193 -2.71 15.42 16.22
C ARG A 193 -3.47 14.12 16.29
N TRP A 194 -3.43 13.54 17.46
CA TRP A 194 -4.01 12.24 17.77
C TRP A 194 -5.15 12.35 18.76
N LYS A 195 -6.16 11.51 18.60
CA LYS A 195 -7.21 11.23 19.55
C LYS A 195 -7.18 9.75 19.90
N LYS A 196 -7.46 9.38 21.14
CA LYS A 196 -7.66 7.98 21.52
C LYS A 196 -9.02 7.52 20.99
N THR A 197 -9.04 6.41 20.29
CA THR A 197 -10.24 5.80 19.69
C THR A 197 -10.17 4.29 19.94
N GLY A 198 -11.01 3.79 20.82
CA GLY A 198 -10.91 2.41 21.28
C GLY A 198 -9.53 2.12 21.91
N ARG A 199 -8.85 1.09 21.41
CA ARG A 199 -7.50 0.69 21.85
C ARG A 199 -6.37 1.34 21.04
N LYS A 200 -6.69 2.14 20.04
CA LYS A 200 -5.72 2.72 19.10
C LYS A 200 -5.79 4.24 19.10
N ARG A 201 -4.95 4.86 18.30
CA ARG A 201 -4.97 6.30 18.04
C ARG A 201 -5.64 6.58 16.70
N GLU A 202 -6.41 7.65 16.64
CA GLU A 202 -6.98 8.18 15.42
C GLU A 202 -6.27 9.49 15.04
N MET A 203 -5.89 9.59 13.79
CA MET A 203 -5.36 10.84 13.24
C MET A 203 -6.51 11.82 13.00
N ILE A 204 -6.53 12.92 13.74
CA ILE A 204 -7.57 13.96 13.67
C ILE A 204 -7.08 15.25 13.01
N ALA A 205 -5.79 15.40 12.83
CA ALA A 205 -5.20 16.43 11.99
C ALA A 205 -3.88 15.94 11.40
N ARG A 206 -3.64 16.31 10.13
CA ARG A 206 -2.40 15.99 9.43
C ARG A 206 -1.20 16.65 10.07
N GLY A 207 -0.04 16.06 9.88
CA GLY A 207 1.23 16.70 10.18
C GLY A 207 1.54 17.87 9.25
N ARG A 208 2.63 18.56 9.55
CA ARG A 208 3.08 19.76 8.82
C ARG A 208 4.27 19.49 7.92
N SER A 209 5.06 18.47 8.24
CA SER A 209 6.29 18.11 7.54
C SER A 209 6.63 16.64 7.73
N GLY A 210 7.70 16.19 7.06
CA GLY A 210 8.18 14.81 7.10
C GLY A 210 7.22 13.86 6.40
N GLY A 211 7.51 13.50 5.17
CA GLY A 211 6.70 12.54 4.42
C GLY A 211 6.80 11.15 5.01
N HIS A 212 5.70 10.42 5.02
CA HIS A 212 5.64 9.05 5.50
C HIS A 212 4.65 8.25 4.66
N ALA A 213 5.08 7.09 4.18
CA ALA A 213 4.22 6.17 3.45
C ALA A 213 3.62 5.15 4.42
N VAL A 214 2.34 4.92 4.30
CA VAL A 214 1.57 3.97 5.10
C VAL A 214 0.61 3.17 4.22
N GLU A 215 0.09 2.08 4.72
CA GLU A 215 -0.82 1.22 3.98
C GLU A 215 -2.18 1.11 4.69
N GLY A 216 -3.25 1.49 4.02
CA GLY A 216 -4.61 1.18 4.43
C GLY A 216 -4.91 -0.29 4.16
N VAL A 217 -5.24 -1.04 5.20
CA VAL A 217 -5.36 -2.50 5.08
C VAL A 217 -6.72 -3.06 5.46
N TRP A 218 -7.51 -2.31 6.25
CA TRP A 218 -8.80 -2.73 6.73
C TRP A 218 -9.64 -1.54 7.18
N ALA A 219 -10.87 -1.80 7.63
CA ALA A 219 -11.68 -0.80 8.32
C ALA A 219 -12.46 -1.43 9.47
N GLU A 220 -12.73 -0.65 10.49
CA GLU A 220 -13.49 -1.06 11.67
C GLU A 220 -14.62 -0.05 11.95
N TRP A 221 -15.77 -0.56 12.41
CA TRP A 221 -16.89 0.26 12.88
C TRP A 221 -16.69 0.62 14.34
N ILE A 222 -16.36 1.90 14.64
CA ILE A 222 -16.04 2.39 15.97
C ILE A 222 -16.69 3.75 16.18
N ASP A 223 -17.26 3.99 17.36
CA ASP A 223 -17.92 5.25 17.70
C ASP A 223 -18.98 5.67 16.66
N ARG A 224 -19.77 4.70 16.18
CA ARG A 224 -20.80 4.86 15.14
C ARG A 224 -20.29 5.39 13.80
N GLN A 225 -19.02 5.13 13.48
CA GLN A 225 -18.40 5.54 12.22
C GLN A 225 -17.43 4.46 11.74
N TRP A 226 -17.28 4.35 10.43
CA TRP A 226 -16.19 3.57 9.85
C TRP A 226 -14.87 4.30 10.04
N LYS A 227 -13.85 3.56 10.44
CA LYS A 227 -12.48 4.04 10.57
C LYS A 227 -11.57 3.14 9.75
N LEU A 228 -10.82 3.74 8.84
CA LEU A 228 -9.81 3.02 8.07
C LEU A 228 -8.64 2.64 8.98
N ASN A 229 -8.26 1.38 8.95
CA ASN A 229 -7.11 0.84 9.67
C ASN A 229 -5.86 1.02 8.83
N ILE A 230 -4.94 1.81 9.33
CA ILE A 230 -3.67 2.12 8.67
C ILE A 230 -2.55 1.34 9.31
N TRP A 231 -1.88 0.52 8.52
CA TRP A 231 -0.66 -0.16 8.93
C TRP A 231 0.53 0.79 8.86
N ASN A 232 1.31 0.81 9.93
CA ASN A 232 2.38 1.78 10.14
C ASN A 232 3.68 1.09 10.55
N SER A 233 4.80 1.59 10.04
CA SER A 233 6.15 1.10 10.34
C SER A 233 6.86 1.79 11.52
N HIS A 234 6.20 2.76 12.17
CA HIS A 234 6.73 3.51 13.32
C HIS A 234 6.19 3.03 14.67
N GLY A 235 6.43 1.77 15.01
CA GLY A 235 6.24 1.25 16.36
C GLY A 235 4.82 0.81 16.71
N ASP A 236 3.80 1.63 16.52
CA ASP A 236 2.40 1.23 16.65
C ASP A 236 1.93 0.62 15.34
N SER A 237 1.59 -0.64 15.34
CA SER A 237 1.23 -1.39 14.14
C SER A 237 0.05 -0.79 13.37
N PHE A 238 -0.88 -0.14 14.09
CA PHE A 238 -2.10 0.42 13.50
C PHE A 238 -2.49 1.75 14.13
N PHE A 239 -3.03 2.62 13.29
CA PHE A 239 -3.83 3.76 13.72
C PHE A 239 -5.06 3.91 12.83
N TYR A 240 -5.98 4.80 13.20
CA TYR A 240 -7.20 5.03 12.45
C TYR A 240 -7.17 6.35 11.70
N ILE A 241 -7.84 6.33 10.54
CA ILE A 241 -8.24 7.53 9.80
C ILE A 241 -9.75 7.47 9.58
N GLY A 242 -10.48 8.47 10.08
CA GLY A 242 -11.91 8.63 9.78
C GLY A 242 -12.12 9.40 8.48
N GLU A 243 -13.37 9.40 7.97
CA GLU A 243 -13.74 10.01 6.70
C GLU A 243 -13.33 11.48 6.57
N ALA A 244 -13.57 12.30 7.57
CA ALA A 244 -13.20 13.71 7.54
C ALA A 244 -11.70 13.95 7.39
N MET A 245 -10.88 13.05 7.93
CA MET A 245 -9.42 13.11 7.76
C MET A 245 -9.00 12.54 6.43
N TRP A 246 -9.63 11.46 5.98
CA TRP A 246 -9.42 10.90 4.65
C TRP A 246 -9.63 11.95 3.56
N ASN A 247 -10.78 12.63 3.56
CA ASN A 247 -11.09 13.68 2.58
C ASN A 247 -10.04 14.79 2.58
N ARG A 248 -9.54 15.20 3.76
CA ARG A 248 -8.44 16.17 3.85
C ARG A 248 -7.11 15.67 3.30
N LEU A 249 -6.81 14.39 3.42
CA LEU A 249 -5.60 13.81 2.85
C LEU A 249 -5.69 13.77 1.33
N VAL A 250 -6.82 13.31 0.82
CA VAL A 250 -7.08 13.22 -0.63
C VAL A 250 -7.03 14.59 -1.30
N ASP A 251 -7.69 15.59 -0.71
CA ASP A 251 -7.79 16.93 -1.32
C ASP A 251 -6.45 17.67 -1.41
N ILE A 252 -5.54 17.44 -0.48
CA ILE A 252 -4.36 18.30 -0.31
C ILE A 252 -3.08 17.65 -0.83
N GLN A 253 -2.91 16.35 -0.65
CA GLN A 253 -1.63 15.68 -0.93
C GLN A 253 -1.65 14.82 -2.18
N PHE A 254 -2.83 14.47 -2.66
CA PHE A 254 -2.99 13.42 -3.63
C PHE A 254 -3.80 13.81 -4.87
N ARG A 255 -4.11 15.07 -5.06
CA ARG A 255 -4.53 15.51 -6.38
C ARG A 255 -3.35 15.44 -7.34
N PRO A 256 -3.42 14.65 -8.36
CA PRO A 256 -4.46 13.73 -8.86
C PRO A 256 -4.36 12.29 -8.33
N PHE A 257 -3.58 12.01 -7.29
CA PHE A 257 -3.16 10.69 -6.83
C PHE A 257 -3.75 10.28 -5.48
N GLY A 258 -4.91 10.77 -5.14
CA GLY A 258 -5.60 10.37 -3.91
C GLY A 258 -5.71 8.87 -3.81
N GLY A 259 -5.27 8.31 -2.70
CA GLY A 259 -5.30 6.92 -2.29
C GLY A 259 -5.47 5.87 -3.39
N PHE A 260 -4.40 5.20 -3.80
CA PHE A 260 -4.49 4.13 -4.79
C PHE A 260 -4.92 2.83 -4.13
N LEU A 261 -5.96 2.22 -4.68
CA LEU A 261 -6.30 0.86 -4.35
C LEU A 261 -5.49 -0.07 -5.24
N LEU A 262 -4.79 -0.97 -4.60
CA LEU A 262 -4.13 -2.08 -5.26
C LEU A 262 -5.05 -3.30 -5.13
N MET A 263 -5.73 -3.65 -6.21
CA MET A 263 -6.59 -4.83 -6.24
C MET A 263 -5.76 -6.11 -6.37
N PRO A 264 -6.22 -7.24 -5.81
CA PRO A 264 -5.57 -8.51 -6.04
C PRO A 264 -5.62 -8.85 -7.53
N ASP A 265 -4.47 -9.23 -8.10
CA ASP A 265 -4.40 -9.82 -9.43
C ASP A 265 -5.08 -11.20 -9.44
N LYS A 266 -5.31 -11.72 -10.65
CA LYS A 266 -5.85 -13.07 -10.79
C LYS A 266 -5.17 -14.00 -9.80
N ALA A 267 -5.93 -14.51 -8.88
CA ALA A 267 -5.46 -15.54 -7.98
C ALA A 267 -4.88 -16.70 -8.80
N PRO A 268 -3.93 -17.46 -8.25
CA PRO A 268 -3.44 -18.65 -8.93
C PRO A 268 -4.64 -19.51 -9.37
N GLU A 269 -4.56 -20.14 -10.51
CA GLU A 269 -5.55 -20.85 -11.37
C GLU A 269 -6.89 -21.34 -10.78
N ARG A 270 -7.05 -21.32 -9.47
CA ARG A 270 -8.26 -21.73 -8.74
C ARG A 270 -9.15 -20.58 -8.27
N PHE A 271 -8.83 -19.35 -8.65
CA PHE A 271 -9.55 -18.17 -8.17
C PHE A 271 -9.93 -17.27 -9.34
N ASP A 272 -11.12 -17.51 -9.82
CA ASP A 272 -11.79 -16.65 -10.80
C ASP A 272 -12.41 -15.45 -10.10
N LEU A 273 -12.20 -14.24 -10.64
CA LEU A 273 -12.78 -13.00 -10.14
C LEU A 273 -14.32 -13.11 -10.02
N ALA A 274 -14.97 -13.82 -10.95
CA ALA A 274 -16.40 -14.07 -10.90
C ALA A 274 -16.77 -15.00 -9.74
N THR A 275 -15.97 -15.99 -9.43
CA THR A 275 -16.13 -16.87 -8.26
C THR A 275 -15.88 -16.09 -6.96
N TRP A 276 -14.93 -15.18 -6.97
CA TRP A 276 -14.65 -14.30 -5.83
C TRP A 276 -15.78 -13.30 -5.60
N LYS A 277 -16.24 -12.60 -6.64
CA LYS A 277 -17.43 -11.74 -6.61
C LYS A 277 -18.68 -12.49 -6.12
N ARG A 278 -18.88 -13.74 -6.54
CA ARG A 278 -19.98 -14.59 -6.05
C ARG A 278 -19.86 -14.93 -4.56
N ARG A 279 -18.65 -15.21 -4.06
CA ARG A 279 -18.42 -15.52 -2.64
C ARG A 279 -18.59 -14.32 -1.72
N LEU A 280 -18.39 -13.11 -2.23
CA LEU A 280 -18.65 -11.88 -1.49
C LEU A 280 -20.14 -11.53 -1.45
N LYS A 281 -20.92 -12.04 -2.41
CA LYS A 281 -22.38 -11.88 -2.44
C LYS A 281 -23.12 -12.92 -1.58
N ALA A 282 -22.48 -14.01 -1.22
CA ALA A 282 -23.02 -15.05 -0.33
C ALA A 282 -22.65 -14.78 1.13
#